data_cecec098dbded4bfeab7adeff3eb8b7f
#
_entry.id   cecec098dbded4bfeab7adeff3eb8b7f
#
_cell.length_a   1.000
_cell.length_b   1.000
_cell.length_c   1.000
_cell.angle_alpha   90.00
_cell.angle_beta   90.00
_cell.angle_gamma   90.00
#
_symmetry.space_group_name_H-M   'P 1'
#
loop_
_entity.id
_entity.type
_entity.pdbx_description
1 polymer ?
#
loop_
_entity_poly.entity_id
_entity_poly.type
_entity_poly.pdbx_seq_one_letter_code
_entity_poly.pdbx_strand_id
1 'polypeptide(L)'
;MYVVIEAKELTKAYDEITVVDIPHLEIRQGESLGLVGNNGAGKTTLFRMILDLIEPETGEVLSKGGNVRTVEAWKWYTGAYLDESFLIGFLSPEEYFEFVGGLHDLSREAVAEALEPLANFFNGEILGEGKFIRDLSRGTQQKVGIAAALLSEPEVLILDEPFSSLDPTTQIRLKNLLQELPDTRSVTMLISSHNLNHVTEVCERIAVLEEGCIVRDIETSDSTLADLETYFTV
;
A
#
# COMPACT_ATOMS: atom_id res chain seq x y z
N MET A 1 2.61 16.67 -14.51
CA MET A 1 2.22 15.44 -13.77
C MET A 1 0.71 15.30 -13.92
N TYR A 2 0.23 14.10 -14.29
CA TYR A 2 -1.22 13.84 -14.37
C TYR A 2 -1.69 13.12 -13.11
N VAL A 3 -3.00 13.21 -12.83
CA VAL A 3 -3.63 12.51 -11.70
C VAL A 3 -3.75 11.03 -12.05
N VAL A 4 -3.22 10.16 -11.18
CA VAL A 4 -3.29 8.69 -11.34
C VAL A 4 -4.45 8.11 -10.58
N ILE A 5 -4.69 8.58 -9.34
CA ILE A 5 -5.85 8.19 -8.54
C ILE A 5 -6.60 9.44 -8.13
N GLU A 6 -7.92 9.41 -8.28
CA GLU A 6 -8.80 10.51 -7.88
C GLU A 6 -10.04 9.94 -7.18
N ALA A 7 -10.30 10.36 -5.94
CA ALA A 7 -11.53 10.09 -5.22
C ALA A 7 -12.41 11.34 -5.23
N LYS A 8 -13.70 11.18 -5.57
CA LYS A 8 -14.70 12.27 -5.70
C LYS A 8 -15.92 11.96 -4.88
N GLU A 9 -16.29 12.89 -3.98
CA GLU A 9 -17.52 12.83 -3.16
C GLU A 9 -17.69 11.44 -2.49
N LEU A 10 -16.54 10.87 -2.05
CA LEU A 10 -16.45 9.47 -1.64
C LEU A 10 -16.94 9.31 -0.20
N THR A 11 -18.01 8.56 0.00
CA THR A 11 -18.54 8.25 1.34
C THR A 11 -18.69 6.76 1.55
N LYS A 12 -18.51 6.33 2.82
CA LYS A 12 -18.79 4.98 3.28
C LYS A 12 -19.26 5.01 4.72
N ALA A 13 -20.36 4.33 5.02
CA ALA A 13 -20.82 4.09 6.38
C ALA A 13 -21.01 2.59 6.65
N TYR A 14 -20.94 2.21 7.93
CA TYR A 14 -21.35 0.90 8.46
C TYR A 14 -22.27 1.15 9.64
N ASP A 15 -23.45 0.53 9.64
CA ASP A 15 -24.43 0.66 10.73
C ASP A 15 -24.71 2.14 11.13
N GLU A 16 -24.95 2.99 10.13
CA GLU A 16 -25.20 4.44 10.27
C GLU A 16 -24.00 5.28 10.74
N ILE A 17 -22.82 4.67 10.93
CA ILE A 17 -21.59 5.38 11.28
C ILE A 17 -20.77 5.63 10.01
N THR A 18 -20.62 6.90 9.64
CA THR A 18 -19.74 7.29 8.52
C THR A 18 -18.28 7.02 8.91
N VAL A 19 -17.61 6.20 8.11
CA VAL A 19 -16.20 5.80 8.31
C VAL A 19 -15.26 6.40 7.27
N VAL A 20 -15.80 6.91 6.15
CA VAL A 20 -15.09 7.71 5.16
C VAL A 20 -16.03 8.78 4.62
N ASP A 21 -15.57 10.01 4.61
CA ASP A 21 -16.20 11.17 3.99
C ASP A 21 -15.09 12.05 3.39
N ILE A 22 -14.78 11.81 2.12
CA ILE A 22 -13.69 12.47 1.40
C ILE A 22 -14.29 13.16 0.16
N PRO A 23 -14.52 14.47 0.23
CA PRO A 23 -15.05 15.23 -0.91
C PRO A 23 -14.16 15.16 -2.13
N HIS A 24 -12.83 15.23 -1.91
CA HIS A 24 -11.86 15.18 -3.00
C HIS A 24 -10.47 14.76 -2.50
N LEU A 25 -9.84 13.82 -3.22
CA LEU A 25 -8.44 13.44 -3.04
C LEU A 25 -7.84 13.12 -4.41
N GLU A 26 -6.74 13.79 -4.75
CA GLU A 26 -5.94 13.50 -5.94
C GLU A 26 -4.56 12.99 -5.56
N ILE A 27 -4.09 11.98 -6.30
CA ILE A 27 -2.72 11.46 -6.18
C ILE A 27 -2.11 11.49 -7.57
N ARG A 28 -0.95 12.15 -7.67
CA ARG A 28 -0.28 12.39 -8.94
C ARG A 28 0.73 11.30 -9.26
N GLN A 29 1.02 11.13 -10.54
CA GLN A 29 2.04 10.17 -10.98
C GLN A 29 3.39 10.44 -10.34
N GLY A 30 4.00 9.38 -9.80
CA GLY A 30 5.31 9.41 -9.15
C GLY A 30 5.28 10.01 -7.74
N GLU A 31 4.11 10.40 -7.23
CA GLU A 31 3.94 10.92 -5.87
C GLU A 31 3.92 9.78 -4.84
N SER A 32 4.56 9.99 -3.69
CA SER A 32 4.44 9.13 -2.53
C SER A 32 3.57 9.80 -1.46
N LEU A 33 2.33 9.27 -1.27
CA LEU A 33 1.37 9.75 -0.29
C LEU A 33 1.33 8.85 0.94
N GLY A 34 1.61 9.41 2.11
CA GLY A 34 1.39 8.79 3.42
C GLY A 34 -0.01 9.10 3.95
N LEU A 35 -0.80 8.08 4.23
CA LEU A 35 -2.11 8.23 4.87
C LEU A 35 -1.99 7.91 6.36
N VAL A 36 -2.06 8.93 7.19
CA VAL A 36 -1.84 8.83 8.64
C VAL A 36 -3.16 9.01 9.40
N GLY A 37 -3.30 8.31 10.50
CA GLY A 37 -4.46 8.42 11.39
C GLY A 37 -4.51 7.28 12.40
N ASN A 38 -5.26 7.48 13.47
CA ASN A 38 -5.47 6.47 14.50
C ASN A 38 -6.13 5.19 13.94
N ASN A 39 -6.08 4.11 14.70
CA ASN A 39 -6.83 2.90 14.37
C ASN A 39 -8.33 3.23 14.32
N GLY A 40 -8.99 2.79 13.24
CA GLY A 40 -10.40 3.11 12.99
C GLY A 40 -10.66 4.44 12.26
N ALA A 41 -9.64 5.23 11.94
CA ALA A 41 -9.82 6.50 11.20
C ALA A 41 -10.37 6.37 9.77
N GLY A 42 -10.41 5.14 9.19
CA GLY A 42 -10.94 4.89 7.85
C GLY A 42 -9.88 4.56 6.78
N LYS A 43 -8.59 4.50 7.13
CA LYS A 43 -7.47 4.26 6.19
C LYS A 43 -7.67 3.01 5.32
N THR A 44 -7.84 1.85 5.95
CA THR A 44 -8.08 0.57 5.25
C THR A 44 -9.36 0.60 4.41
N THR A 45 -10.42 1.27 4.90
CA THR A 45 -11.68 1.43 4.16
C THR A 45 -11.47 2.24 2.90
N LEU A 46 -10.72 3.35 2.97
CA LEU A 46 -10.36 4.14 1.80
C LEU A 46 -9.56 3.29 0.78
N PHE A 47 -8.53 2.57 1.22
CA PHE A 47 -7.74 1.71 0.33
C PHE A 47 -8.58 0.60 -0.31
N ARG A 48 -9.51 -0.01 0.44
CA ARG A 48 -10.43 -1.01 -0.11
C ARG A 48 -11.37 -0.43 -1.17
N MET A 49 -11.81 0.82 -1.04
CA MET A 49 -12.60 1.50 -2.07
C MET A 49 -11.75 1.85 -3.31
N ILE A 50 -10.51 2.31 -3.11
CA ILE A 50 -9.58 2.57 -4.22
C ILE A 50 -9.30 1.30 -5.03
N LEU A 51 -9.23 0.14 -4.37
CA LEU A 51 -8.99 -1.17 -4.98
C LEU A 51 -10.28 -1.89 -5.43
N ASP A 52 -11.43 -1.22 -5.40
CA ASP A 52 -12.75 -1.81 -5.74
C ASP A 52 -13.06 -3.12 -4.98
N LEU A 53 -12.54 -3.25 -3.75
CA LEU A 53 -12.83 -4.39 -2.87
C LEU A 53 -14.13 -4.18 -2.08
N ILE A 54 -14.52 -2.93 -1.88
CA ILE A 54 -15.80 -2.54 -1.30
C ILE A 54 -16.40 -1.37 -2.07
N GLU A 55 -17.71 -1.35 -2.17
CA GLU A 55 -18.46 -0.29 -2.86
C GLU A 55 -18.63 0.93 -1.94
N PRO A 56 -18.35 2.17 -2.41
CA PRO A 56 -18.74 3.39 -1.70
C PRO A 56 -20.26 3.55 -1.69
N GLU A 57 -20.80 4.30 -0.75
CA GLU A 57 -22.22 4.68 -0.75
C GLU A 57 -22.50 5.80 -1.74
N THR A 58 -21.61 6.79 -1.79
CA THR A 58 -21.65 7.85 -2.80
C THR A 58 -20.27 8.08 -3.37
N GLY A 59 -20.21 8.75 -4.50
CA GLY A 59 -18.97 9.14 -5.15
C GLY A 59 -18.36 8.03 -5.98
N GLU A 60 -17.13 8.26 -6.39
CA GLU A 60 -16.38 7.34 -7.25
C GLU A 60 -14.88 7.46 -7.04
N VAL A 61 -14.18 6.40 -7.41
CA VAL A 61 -12.71 6.40 -7.54
C VAL A 61 -12.37 6.22 -9.00
N LEU A 62 -11.49 7.09 -9.48
CA LEU A 62 -10.93 7.03 -10.84
C LEU A 62 -9.45 6.64 -10.74
N SER A 63 -9.02 5.73 -11.62
CA SER A 63 -7.61 5.42 -11.84
C SER A 63 -7.27 5.75 -13.30
N LYS A 64 -6.33 6.68 -13.51
CA LYS A 64 -5.99 7.26 -14.83
C LYS A 64 -7.24 7.72 -15.60
N GLY A 65 -8.21 8.31 -14.88
CA GLY A 65 -9.47 8.81 -15.45
C GLY A 65 -10.54 7.75 -15.71
N GLY A 66 -10.25 6.46 -15.55
CA GLY A 66 -11.23 5.37 -15.64
C GLY A 66 -11.79 5.04 -14.26
N ASN A 67 -13.13 4.89 -14.15
CA ASN A 67 -13.75 4.47 -12.90
C ASN A 67 -13.37 3.03 -12.58
N VAL A 68 -12.78 2.78 -11.40
CA VAL A 68 -12.24 1.47 -10.98
C VAL A 68 -13.26 0.35 -10.96
N ARG A 69 -14.54 0.66 -10.83
CA ARG A 69 -15.65 -0.31 -10.85
C ARG A 69 -16.04 -0.77 -12.25
N THR A 70 -15.75 0.02 -13.27
CA THR A 70 -16.20 -0.24 -14.65
C THR A 70 -15.07 -0.54 -15.61
N VAL A 71 -13.82 -0.18 -15.25
CA VAL A 71 -12.64 -0.36 -16.07
C VAL A 71 -11.61 -1.18 -15.29
N GLU A 72 -11.27 -2.37 -15.81
CA GLU A 72 -10.35 -3.28 -15.11
C GLU A 72 -8.86 -3.02 -15.39
N ALA A 73 -8.55 -2.11 -16.32
CA ALA A 73 -7.17 -1.84 -16.74
C ALA A 73 -6.23 -1.46 -15.57
N TRP A 74 -6.76 -0.83 -14.52
CA TRP A 74 -5.98 -0.44 -13.33
C TRP A 74 -5.35 -1.63 -12.61
N LYS A 75 -5.95 -2.83 -12.68
CA LYS A 75 -5.43 -4.06 -12.05
C LYS A 75 -4.06 -4.48 -12.59
N TRP A 76 -3.76 -4.14 -13.85
CA TRP A 76 -2.51 -4.50 -14.50
C TRP A 76 -1.30 -3.66 -14.07
N TYR A 77 -1.54 -2.43 -13.62
CA TYR A 77 -0.49 -1.51 -13.21
C TYR A 77 -0.52 -1.16 -11.72
N THR A 78 -1.37 -1.83 -10.94
CA THR A 78 -1.50 -1.59 -9.50
C THR A 78 -1.11 -2.84 -8.74
N GLY A 79 -0.11 -2.70 -7.85
CA GLY A 79 0.22 -3.69 -6.84
C GLY A 79 -0.32 -3.26 -5.49
N ALA A 80 -0.83 -4.18 -4.69
CA ALA A 80 -1.37 -3.85 -3.37
C ALA A 80 -1.10 -4.95 -2.35
N TYR A 81 -0.85 -4.54 -1.11
CA TYR A 81 -0.87 -5.39 0.06
C TYR A 81 -1.65 -4.68 1.19
N LEU A 82 -2.73 -5.29 1.64
CA LEU A 82 -3.55 -4.76 2.72
C LEU A 82 -3.31 -5.51 4.04
N ASP A 83 -3.46 -6.82 4.02
CA ASP A 83 -3.23 -7.68 5.18
C ASP A 83 -2.99 -9.15 4.77
N GLU A 84 -2.64 -10.00 5.74
CA GLU A 84 -2.35 -11.41 5.51
C GLU A 84 -3.54 -12.24 5.04
N SER A 85 -4.77 -11.77 5.19
CA SER A 85 -5.98 -12.51 4.75
C SER A 85 -6.11 -12.59 3.22
N PHE A 86 -5.40 -11.74 2.50
CA PHE A 86 -5.34 -11.78 1.03
C PHE A 86 -4.32 -12.79 0.50
N LEU A 87 -3.49 -13.40 1.36
CA LEU A 87 -2.52 -14.40 0.94
C LEU A 87 -3.17 -15.77 0.79
N ILE A 88 -2.72 -16.56 -0.18
CA ILE A 88 -3.16 -17.94 -0.35
C ILE A 88 -2.33 -18.82 0.58
N GLY A 89 -2.79 -18.96 1.82
CA GLY A 89 -2.04 -19.57 2.92
C GLY A 89 -1.62 -21.03 2.74
N PHE A 90 -2.20 -21.80 1.82
CA PHE A 90 -1.86 -23.18 1.52
C PHE A 90 -0.83 -23.36 0.39
N LEU A 91 -0.33 -22.26 -0.18
CA LEU A 91 0.80 -22.25 -1.09
C LEU A 91 2.10 -22.00 -0.32
N SER A 92 3.24 -22.46 -0.87
CA SER A 92 4.54 -21.94 -0.46
C SER A 92 4.75 -20.52 -1.01
N PRO A 93 5.70 -19.73 -0.50
CA PRO A 93 6.02 -18.43 -1.07
C PRO A 93 6.36 -18.50 -2.56
N GLU A 94 7.14 -19.50 -2.97
CA GLU A 94 7.52 -19.71 -4.37
C GLU A 94 6.30 -19.96 -5.26
N GLU A 95 5.42 -20.89 -4.83
CA GLU A 95 4.17 -21.20 -5.54
C GLU A 95 3.26 -19.97 -5.63
N TYR A 96 3.22 -19.16 -4.56
CA TYR A 96 2.44 -17.93 -4.53
C TYR A 96 3.00 -16.86 -5.48
N PHE A 97 4.31 -16.67 -5.51
CA PHE A 97 4.94 -15.76 -6.46
C PHE A 97 4.76 -16.22 -7.91
N GLU A 98 4.90 -17.51 -8.20
CA GLU A 98 4.59 -18.06 -9.53
C GLU A 98 3.11 -17.86 -9.91
N PHE A 99 2.20 -18.04 -8.95
CA PHE A 99 0.77 -17.80 -9.17
C PHE A 99 0.48 -16.33 -9.49
N VAL A 100 0.99 -15.40 -8.67
CA VAL A 100 0.80 -13.95 -8.90
C VAL A 100 1.49 -13.52 -10.19
N GLY A 101 2.72 -13.95 -10.46
CA GLY A 101 3.42 -13.67 -11.70
C GLY A 101 2.65 -14.17 -12.92
N GLY A 102 2.05 -15.36 -12.83
CA GLY A 102 1.20 -15.90 -13.90
C GLY A 102 -0.04 -15.07 -14.22
N LEU A 103 -0.60 -14.34 -13.22
CA LEU A 103 -1.70 -13.39 -13.44
C LEU A 103 -1.25 -12.16 -14.27
N HIS A 104 0.05 -11.88 -14.29
CA HIS A 104 0.68 -10.80 -15.05
C HIS A 104 1.49 -11.29 -16.26
N ASP A 105 1.22 -12.51 -16.73
CA ASP A 105 1.89 -13.14 -17.89
C ASP A 105 3.43 -13.27 -17.72
N LEU A 106 3.94 -13.28 -16.47
CA LEU A 106 5.37 -13.47 -16.19
C LEU A 106 5.75 -14.96 -16.26
N SER A 107 6.88 -15.27 -16.89
CA SER A 107 7.46 -16.62 -16.81
C SER A 107 8.08 -16.87 -15.42
N ARG A 108 8.39 -18.13 -15.11
CA ARG A 108 9.10 -18.47 -13.83
C ARG A 108 10.45 -17.78 -13.72
N GLU A 109 11.17 -17.67 -14.83
CA GLU A 109 12.46 -16.97 -14.88
C GLU A 109 12.27 -15.47 -14.60
N ALA A 110 11.26 -14.84 -15.21
CA ALA A 110 10.94 -13.41 -14.95
C ALA A 110 10.52 -13.17 -13.50
N VAL A 111 9.76 -14.09 -12.90
CA VAL A 111 9.43 -14.04 -11.47
C VAL A 111 10.70 -14.11 -10.61
N ALA A 112 11.62 -15.02 -10.91
CA ALA A 112 12.88 -15.13 -10.17
C ALA A 112 13.72 -13.86 -10.29
N GLU A 113 13.84 -13.29 -11.49
CA GLU A 113 14.55 -12.02 -11.74
C GLU A 113 13.91 -10.84 -10.98
N ALA A 114 12.57 -10.76 -10.94
CA ALA A 114 11.85 -9.72 -10.22
C ALA A 114 12.03 -9.81 -8.68
N LEU A 115 12.30 -11.02 -8.15
CA LEU A 115 12.54 -11.24 -6.72
C LEU A 115 13.99 -10.96 -6.29
N GLU A 116 14.98 -10.96 -7.21
CA GLU A 116 16.38 -10.74 -6.88
C GLU A 116 16.64 -9.42 -6.11
N PRO A 117 16.07 -8.26 -6.52
CA PRO A 117 16.25 -7.00 -5.78
C PRO A 117 15.71 -7.04 -4.36
N LEU A 118 14.76 -7.96 -4.07
CA LEU A 118 14.12 -8.11 -2.76
C LEU A 118 14.89 -9.02 -1.80
N ALA A 119 16.03 -9.59 -2.21
CA ALA A 119 16.82 -10.54 -1.41
C ALA A 119 17.22 -9.97 -0.04
N ASN A 120 17.61 -8.71 0.03
CA ASN A 120 17.93 -8.02 1.29
C ASN A 120 16.71 -7.88 2.20
N PHE A 121 15.54 -7.57 1.63
CA PHE A 121 14.28 -7.49 2.37
C PHE A 121 13.84 -8.87 2.89
N PHE A 122 14.06 -9.92 2.12
CA PHE A 122 13.73 -11.29 2.53
C PHE A 122 14.61 -11.81 3.66
N ASN A 123 15.86 -11.40 3.73
CA ASN A 123 16.82 -11.85 4.77
C ASN A 123 17.03 -13.38 4.82
N GLY A 124 16.80 -14.09 3.72
CA GLY A 124 16.91 -15.55 3.65
C GLY A 124 15.78 -16.32 4.37
N GLU A 125 14.67 -15.68 4.73
CA GLU A 125 13.60 -16.26 5.55
C GLU A 125 12.38 -16.74 4.75
N ILE A 126 12.38 -16.53 3.42
CA ILE A 126 11.19 -16.72 2.58
C ILE A 126 11.39 -17.87 1.60
N LEU A 127 12.44 -17.81 0.78
CA LEU A 127 12.65 -18.77 -0.29
C LEU A 127 13.45 -19.98 0.20
N GLY A 128 13.09 -21.19 -0.28
CA GLY A 128 13.78 -22.44 0.01
C GLY A 128 13.42 -23.10 1.35
N GLU A 129 12.50 -22.52 2.13
CA GLU A 129 12.11 -23.04 3.44
C GLU A 129 11.14 -24.26 3.37
N GLY A 130 10.46 -24.46 2.24
CA GLY A 130 9.51 -25.57 2.04
C GLY A 130 8.30 -25.51 2.96
N LYS A 131 7.94 -24.34 3.48
CA LYS A 131 6.80 -24.09 4.37
C LYS A 131 5.64 -23.46 3.60
N PHE A 132 4.41 -23.71 4.02
CA PHE A 132 3.25 -22.97 3.55
C PHE A 132 3.21 -21.56 4.15
N ILE A 133 2.64 -20.61 3.44
CA ILE A 133 2.51 -19.21 3.89
C ILE A 133 1.82 -19.14 5.25
N ARG A 134 0.75 -19.94 5.50
CA ARG A 134 0.04 -19.97 6.78
C ARG A 134 0.91 -20.39 7.97
N ASP A 135 2.01 -21.11 7.73
CA ASP A 135 2.90 -21.63 8.77
C ASP A 135 4.08 -20.66 9.06
N LEU A 136 4.15 -19.54 8.33
CA LEU A 136 5.13 -18.47 8.51
C LEU A 136 4.69 -17.52 9.64
N SER A 137 5.67 -16.78 10.20
CA SER A 137 5.35 -15.66 11.11
C SER A 137 4.59 -14.56 10.38
N ARG A 138 3.81 -13.74 11.11
CA ARG A 138 3.09 -12.61 10.52
C ARG A 138 4.03 -11.66 9.75
N GLY A 139 5.19 -11.34 10.31
CA GLY A 139 6.19 -10.51 9.63
C GLY A 139 6.70 -11.14 8.35
N THR A 140 6.90 -12.48 8.32
CA THR A 140 7.30 -13.19 7.10
C THR A 140 6.17 -13.25 6.07
N GLN A 141 4.92 -13.45 6.50
CA GLN A 141 3.74 -13.37 5.64
C GLN A 141 3.60 -11.98 5.01
N GLN A 142 3.81 -10.93 5.79
CA GLN A 142 3.80 -9.55 5.32
C GLN A 142 4.89 -9.30 4.27
N LYS A 143 6.12 -9.81 4.48
CA LYS A 143 7.19 -9.74 3.46
C LYS A 143 6.75 -10.42 2.16
N VAL A 144 6.12 -11.59 2.21
CA VAL A 144 5.59 -12.29 1.04
C VAL A 144 4.55 -11.44 0.32
N GLY A 145 3.60 -10.85 1.05
CA GLY A 145 2.56 -10.02 0.46
C GLY A 145 3.08 -8.76 -0.21
N ILE A 146 4.00 -8.04 0.45
CA ILE A 146 4.65 -6.84 -0.12
C ILE A 146 5.46 -7.21 -1.37
N ALA A 147 6.22 -8.32 -1.32
CA ALA A 147 7.00 -8.78 -2.47
C ALA A 147 6.09 -9.15 -3.66
N ALA A 148 4.97 -9.82 -3.40
CA ALA A 148 3.99 -10.13 -4.44
C ALA A 148 3.37 -8.87 -5.06
N ALA A 149 3.11 -7.83 -4.25
CA ALA A 149 2.62 -6.54 -4.75
C ALA A 149 3.63 -5.82 -5.66
N LEU A 150 4.93 -6.08 -5.49
CA LEU A 150 6.01 -5.50 -6.29
C LEU A 150 6.36 -6.32 -7.53
N LEU A 151 5.91 -7.58 -7.61
CA LEU A 151 6.37 -8.56 -8.60
C LEU A 151 6.13 -8.15 -10.05
N SER A 152 4.99 -7.49 -10.32
CA SER A 152 4.61 -7.01 -11.65
C SER A 152 5.20 -5.64 -12.02
N GLU A 153 6.12 -5.11 -11.22
CA GLU A 153 6.68 -3.76 -11.39
C GLU A 153 5.59 -2.69 -11.54
N PRO A 154 4.71 -2.54 -10.53
CA PRO A 154 3.51 -1.72 -10.66
C PRO A 154 3.85 -0.23 -10.82
N GLU A 155 2.99 0.51 -11.55
CA GLU A 155 3.05 1.98 -11.60
C GLU A 155 2.39 2.63 -10.37
N VAL A 156 1.48 1.89 -9.70
CA VAL A 156 0.81 2.29 -8.45
C VAL A 156 1.01 1.19 -7.42
N LEU A 157 1.53 1.54 -6.25
CA LEU A 157 1.74 0.64 -5.12
C LEU A 157 0.92 1.11 -3.92
N ILE A 158 0.05 0.23 -3.40
CA ILE A 158 -0.79 0.53 -2.23
C ILE A 158 -0.44 -0.43 -1.11
N LEU A 159 0.02 0.12 0.03
CA LEU A 159 0.45 -0.66 1.19
C LEU A 159 -0.28 -0.19 2.44
N ASP A 160 -1.06 -1.08 3.06
CA ASP A 160 -1.74 -0.80 4.33
C ASP A 160 -0.90 -1.29 5.51
N GLU A 161 -0.47 -0.37 6.38
CA GLU A 161 0.35 -0.63 7.57
C GLU A 161 1.59 -1.53 7.32
N PRO A 162 2.41 -1.28 6.28
CA PRO A 162 3.44 -2.23 5.83
C PRO A 162 4.58 -2.44 6.82
N PHE A 163 4.67 -1.63 7.88
CA PHE A 163 5.72 -1.73 8.90
C PHE A 163 5.28 -2.43 10.18
N SER A 164 3.98 -2.71 10.36
CA SER A 164 3.36 -3.04 11.65
C SER A 164 3.86 -4.34 12.30
N SER A 165 4.12 -5.38 11.52
CA SER A 165 4.51 -6.71 12.01
C SER A 165 5.99 -7.05 11.77
N LEU A 166 6.77 -6.08 11.32
CA LEU A 166 8.19 -6.25 10.98
C LEU A 166 9.09 -5.89 12.17
N ASP A 167 10.18 -6.63 12.31
CA ASP A 167 11.25 -6.28 13.23
C ASP A 167 11.99 -4.99 12.77
N PRO A 168 12.70 -4.28 13.67
CA PRO A 168 13.33 -3.00 13.35
C PRO A 168 14.30 -3.06 12.15
N THR A 169 15.04 -4.15 12.00
CA THR A 169 15.99 -4.33 10.87
C THR A 169 15.24 -4.44 9.54
N THR A 170 14.16 -5.22 9.53
CA THR A 170 13.31 -5.39 8.35
C THR A 170 12.56 -4.10 8.01
N GLN A 171 12.11 -3.32 9.01
CA GLN A 171 11.52 -1.99 8.78
C GLN A 171 12.48 -1.05 8.06
N ILE A 172 13.77 -1.01 8.47
CA ILE A 172 14.79 -0.19 7.81
C ILE A 172 14.99 -0.65 6.36
N ARG A 173 15.06 -1.98 6.11
CA ARG A 173 15.21 -2.52 4.75
C ARG A 173 14.02 -2.18 3.87
N LEU A 174 12.78 -2.25 4.41
CA LEU A 174 11.58 -1.87 3.68
C LEU A 174 11.59 -0.38 3.35
N LYS A 175 11.96 0.49 4.31
CA LYS A 175 12.09 1.94 4.05
C LYS A 175 13.04 2.22 2.90
N ASN A 176 14.24 1.64 2.95
CA ASN A 176 15.24 1.82 1.89
C ASN A 176 14.68 1.35 0.53
N LEU A 177 14.05 0.19 0.48
CA LEU A 177 13.41 -0.34 -0.72
C LEU A 177 12.37 0.65 -1.28
N LEU A 178 11.47 1.16 -0.42
CA LEU A 178 10.39 2.07 -0.84
C LEU A 178 10.93 3.45 -1.27
N GLN A 179 12.03 3.93 -0.66
CA GLN A 179 12.69 5.18 -1.06
C GLN A 179 13.39 5.08 -2.42
N GLU A 180 13.89 3.90 -2.80
CA GLU A 180 14.55 3.68 -4.08
C GLU A 180 13.57 3.51 -5.26
N LEU A 181 12.32 3.12 -5.00
CA LEU A 181 11.33 2.86 -6.06
C LEU A 181 10.99 4.09 -6.93
N PRO A 182 10.73 5.29 -6.38
CA PRO A 182 10.42 6.47 -7.19
C PRO A 182 11.57 6.88 -8.11
N ASP A 183 12.80 6.79 -7.62
CA ASP A 183 13.99 7.18 -8.37
C ASP A 183 14.26 6.26 -9.57
N THR A 184 13.96 4.98 -9.40
CA THR A 184 14.24 3.95 -10.42
C THR A 184 13.11 3.73 -11.40
N ARG A 185 11.83 3.93 -10.99
CA ARG A 185 10.66 3.48 -11.75
C ARG A 185 9.49 4.47 -11.79
N SER A 186 9.59 5.65 -11.17
CA SER A 186 8.48 6.62 -11.04
C SER A 186 7.18 6.02 -10.49
N VAL A 187 7.28 5.12 -9.50
CA VAL A 187 6.14 4.46 -8.87
C VAL A 187 5.35 5.47 -8.03
N THR A 188 4.04 5.49 -8.20
CA THR A 188 3.12 6.23 -7.32
C THR A 188 2.80 5.38 -6.12
N MET A 189 3.03 5.86 -4.90
CA MET A 189 2.85 5.08 -3.68
C MET A 189 1.78 5.67 -2.77
N LEU A 190 0.91 4.80 -2.24
CA LEU A 190 -0.02 5.10 -1.15
C LEU A 190 0.33 4.19 0.02
N ILE A 191 0.76 4.77 1.12
CA ILE A 191 1.21 4.02 2.29
C ILE A 191 0.42 4.49 3.52
N SER A 192 -0.34 3.60 4.16
CA SER A 192 -0.95 3.93 5.44
C SER A 192 -0.01 3.62 6.60
N SER A 193 -0.07 4.41 7.64
CA SER A 193 0.56 4.08 8.92
C SER A 193 -0.08 4.84 10.08
N HIS A 194 -0.10 4.23 11.26
CA HIS A 194 -0.34 4.90 12.52
C HIS A 194 0.96 5.41 13.19
N ASN A 195 2.13 5.04 12.65
CA ASN A 195 3.45 5.50 13.10
C ASN A 195 3.97 6.59 12.17
N LEU A 196 4.04 7.81 12.69
CA LEU A 196 4.43 9.02 11.96
C LEU A 196 5.84 8.92 11.37
N ASN A 197 6.79 8.33 12.12
CA ASN A 197 8.18 8.22 11.68
C ASN A 197 8.31 7.45 10.35
N HIS A 198 7.50 6.41 10.14
CA HIS A 198 7.61 5.63 8.92
C HIS A 198 7.19 6.42 7.67
N VAL A 199 6.08 7.15 7.76
CA VAL A 199 5.55 7.90 6.60
C VAL A 199 6.34 9.17 6.32
N THR A 200 6.82 9.88 7.35
CA THR A 200 7.64 11.09 7.15
C THR A 200 9.00 10.81 6.53
N GLU A 201 9.53 9.59 6.71
CA GLU A 201 10.78 9.18 6.08
C GLU A 201 10.62 8.68 4.63
N VAL A 202 9.42 8.18 4.24
CA VAL A 202 9.21 7.52 2.95
C VAL A 202 8.34 8.35 2.00
N CYS A 203 7.42 9.16 2.52
CA CYS A 203 6.42 9.85 1.71
C CYS A 203 6.70 11.35 1.58
N GLU A 204 6.52 11.88 0.36
CA GLU A 204 6.69 13.31 0.04
C GLU A 204 5.48 14.15 0.45
N ARG A 205 4.32 13.53 0.62
CA ARG A 205 3.08 14.18 1.03
C ARG A 205 2.37 13.32 2.06
N ILE A 206 1.74 13.95 3.04
CA ILE A 206 1.02 13.29 4.12
C ILE A 206 -0.40 13.83 4.22
N ALA A 207 -1.38 12.93 4.11
CA ALA A 207 -2.77 13.19 4.42
C ALA A 207 -3.11 12.61 5.80
N VAL A 208 -3.61 13.45 6.70
CA VAL A 208 -4.08 13.04 8.03
C VAL A 208 -5.56 12.75 7.96
N LEU A 209 -5.92 11.51 8.29
CA LEU A 209 -7.31 11.03 8.30
C LEU A 209 -7.81 10.90 9.74
N GLU A 210 -8.90 11.59 10.05
CA GLU A 210 -9.61 11.50 11.33
C GLU A 210 -11.11 11.35 11.09
N GLU A 211 -11.74 10.41 11.76
CA GLU A 211 -13.18 10.16 11.66
C GLU A 211 -13.69 10.12 10.20
N GLY A 212 -12.89 9.52 9.31
CA GLY A 212 -13.21 9.39 7.90
C GLY A 212 -12.90 10.60 7.02
N CYS A 213 -12.48 11.74 7.60
CA CYS A 213 -12.21 12.98 6.87
C CYS A 213 -10.70 13.27 6.77
N ILE A 214 -10.26 13.80 5.63
CA ILE A 214 -8.90 14.35 5.52
C ILE A 214 -8.89 15.72 6.18
N VAL A 215 -8.24 15.82 7.35
CA VAL A 215 -8.18 17.05 8.15
C VAL A 215 -6.92 17.87 7.89
N ARG A 216 -5.87 17.23 7.37
CA ARG A 216 -4.65 17.87 6.90
C ARG A 216 -4.14 17.17 5.66
N ASP A 217 -3.52 17.95 4.78
CA ASP A 217 -2.86 17.49 3.57
C ASP A 217 -1.66 18.39 3.34
N ILE A 218 -0.45 17.85 3.58
CA ILE A 218 0.78 18.63 3.67
C ILE A 218 1.94 17.97 2.93
N GLU A 219 2.81 18.76 2.33
CA GLU A 219 4.10 18.29 1.81
C GLU A 219 5.06 17.99 2.98
N THR A 220 5.84 16.93 2.86
CA THR A 220 6.79 16.51 3.89
C THR A 220 8.01 17.44 3.88
N SER A 221 8.44 17.84 5.07
CA SER A 221 9.59 18.69 5.34
C SER A 221 10.29 18.23 6.63
N ASP A 222 11.44 18.78 6.95
CA ASP A 222 12.19 18.44 8.16
C ASP A 222 11.40 18.68 9.46
N SER A 223 10.42 19.59 9.46
CA SER A 223 9.57 19.87 10.64
C SER A 223 8.30 19.02 10.72
N THR A 224 7.93 18.32 9.65
CA THR A 224 6.62 17.65 9.53
C THR A 224 6.39 16.63 10.65
N LEU A 225 7.40 15.85 11.02
CA LEU A 225 7.27 14.88 12.11
C LEU A 225 6.90 15.57 13.44
N ALA A 226 7.62 16.63 13.83
CA ALA A 226 7.38 17.36 15.06
C ALA A 226 6.01 18.05 15.07
N ASP A 227 5.58 18.58 13.91
CA ASP A 227 4.27 19.21 13.74
C ASP A 227 3.12 18.19 13.88
N LEU A 228 3.29 17.00 13.33
CA LEU A 228 2.32 15.91 13.47
C LEU A 228 2.30 15.32 14.88
N GLU A 229 3.46 15.11 15.52
CA GLU A 229 3.53 14.65 16.91
C GLU A 229 2.82 15.63 17.85
N THR A 230 3.02 16.94 17.65
CA THR A 230 2.31 17.98 18.40
C THR A 230 0.80 17.88 18.16
N TYR A 231 0.37 17.69 16.91
CA TYR A 231 -1.05 17.59 16.54
C TYR A 231 -1.75 16.40 17.22
N PHE A 232 -1.12 15.22 17.25
CA PHE A 232 -1.72 14.02 17.86
C PHE A 232 -1.59 13.95 19.38
N THR A 233 -0.86 14.88 20.01
CA THR A 233 -0.67 14.92 21.48
C THR A 233 -1.70 15.84 22.17
N VAL A 234 -2.39 16.70 21.42
CA VAL A 234 -3.43 17.63 21.93
C VAL A 234 -4.79 16.97 21.90
#